data_7556aa2b213a40c8eb96e730809c8cbd
#
_entry.id   7556aa2b213a40c8eb96e730809c8cbd
#
_cell.length_a   1.000
_cell.length_b   1.000
_cell.length_c   1.000
_cell.angle_alpha   90.00
_cell.angle_beta   90.00
_cell.angle_gamma   90.00
#
_symmetry.space_group_name_H-M   'P 1'
#
loop_
_entity.id
_entity.type
_entity.pdbx_description
1 polymer ?
#
loop_
_entity_poly.entity_id
_entity_poly.type
_entity_poly.pdbx_seq_one_letter_code
_entity_poly.pdbx_strand_id
1 'polypeptide(L)'
;MIKKNLIVTMAGLFFLAACSSAPKLDVSTLPPHHTADGRFRNTDTIGPLLLDTMHLEEAVKNFDNTFEPLPLIRGGESLWVDSSKNTATWIGQSTFYLRLGNIGVLTDPIFSNRASPVFFAGPKRGSPPGRILDSLPPVDLVLISHDHYDHLDKRSIKSIYKKYPQVIFAVPLKMAELLEDWGIPSAQIIEKDWWEEAYFKDLKLTFVPAHHKAQRFIFDRNQNKRLWGGWIIQKKERSIWFAGDIAMGDGSYYKEIASRFAPIDFCLIPIGSYLPARLTRMHVSPRQAAQLHLLMKSKFSIAMHWATFNLTKDRMWDPPNDLNRARYELSIPEDHFRVSGMGEIILIWDNNLSDN
;
A
#
# COMPACT_ATOMS: atom_id res chain seq x y z
N MET A 1 14.54 -76.96 18.97
CA MET A 1 13.84 -75.70 18.51
C MET A 1 14.05 -74.66 19.58
N ILE A 2 14.98 -73.79 19.33
CA ILE A 2 15.35 -72.69 20.25
C ILE A 2 14.89 -71.38 19.63
N LYS A 3 13.91 -70.70 20.24
CA LYS A 3 13.46 -69.38 19.84
C LYS A 3 14.46 -68.30 20.36
N LYS A 4 15.13 -67.58 19.46
CA LYS A 4 15.94 -66.41 19.82
C LYS A 4 15.03 -65.19 19.89
N ASN A 5 14.91 -64.60 21.06
CA ASN A 5 14.29 -63.31 21.27
C ASN A 5 15.30 -62.18 20.84
N LEU A 6 14.92 -61.37 19.90
CA LEU A 6 15.68 -60.18 19.48
C LEU A 6 15.16 -59.01 20.30
N ILE A 7 15.96 -58.52 21.23
CA ILE A 7 15.71 -57.28 21.97
C ILE A 7 16.25 -56.12 21.11
N VAL A 8 15.35 -55.30 20.57
CA VAL A 8 15.72 -54.06 19.89
C VAL A 8 15.76 -52.93 20.94
N THR A 9 16.95 -52.49 21.31
CA THR A 9 17.18 -51.33 22.16
C THR A 9 17.05 -50.07 21.28
N MET A 10 15.96 -49.30 21.44
CA MET A 10 15.83 -47.95 20.88
C MET A 10 16.70 -46.98 21.70
N ALA A 11 17.85 -46.61 21.20
CA ALA A 11 18.61 -45.50 21.70
C ALA A 11 17.96 -44.19 21.23
N GLY A 12 17.26 -43.49 22.14
CA GLY A 12 16.71 -42.17 21.91
C GLY A 12 17.84 -41.12 21.83
N LEU A 13 18.12 -40.63 20.66
CA LEU A 13 18.95 -39.42 20.48
C LEU A 13 18.13 -38.21 20.92
N PHE A 14 18.38 -37.72 22.13
CA PHE A 14 17.97 -36.38 22.54
C PHE A 14 18.83 -35.34 21.80
N PHE A 15 18.31 -34.75 20.72
CA PHE A 15 18.84 -33.52 20.21
C PHE A 15 18.50 -32.38 21.18
N LEU A 16 19.43 -31.98 22.01
CA LEU A 16 19.42 -30.69 22.68
C LEU A 16 19.58 -29.64 21.61
N ALA A 17 18.46 -29.11 21.11
CA ALA A 17 18.47 -27.87 20.33
C ALA A 17 18.92 -26.76 21.27
N ALA A 18 20.20 -26.43 21.23
CA ALA A 18 20.71 -25.20 21.81
C ALA A 18 20.01 -24.05 21.07
N CYS A 19 19.05 -23.39 21.73
CA CYS A 19 18.55 -22.10 21.30
C CYS A 19 19.71 -21.08 21.42
N SER A 20 20.58 -21.03 20.42
CA SER A 20 21.45 -19.87 20.26
C SER A 20 20.54 -18.69 19.87
N SER A 21 20.27 -17.81 20.82
CA SER A 21 19.67 -16.52 20.50
C SER A 21 20.60 -15.84 19.50
N ALA A 22 20.10 -15.51 18.31
CA ALA A 22 20.85 -14.72 17.37
C ALA A 22 21.39 -13.45 18.08
N PRO A 23 22.62 -13.01 17.79
CA PRO A 23 23.18 -11.82 18.41
C PRO A 23 22.22 -10.65 18.18
N LYS A 24 21.92 -9.92 19.26
CA LYS A 24 21.10 -8.71 19.16
C LYS A 24 21.86 -7.67 18.34
N LEU A 25 21.18 -7.07 17.38
CA LEU A 25 21.71 -5.99 16.57
C LEU A 25 22.01 -4.78 17.49
N ASP A 26 23.16 -4.16 17.33
CA ASP A 26 23.43 -2.86 17.95
C ASP A 26 22.60 -1.78 17.21
N VAL A 27 21.57 -1.30 17.88
CA VAL A 27 20.64 -0.29 17.32
C VAL A 27 21.03 1.14 17.73
N SER A 28 22.12 1.34 18.45
CA SER A 28 22.53 2.67 18.96
C SER A 28 22.82 3.66 17.83
N THR A 29 23.22 3.16 16.66
CA THR A 29 23.54 3.95 15.46
C THR A 29 22.43 3.91 14.40
N LEU A 30 21.37 3.13 14.62
CA LEU A 30 20.27 2.97 13.66
C LEU A 30 19.13 3.95 13.95
N PRO A 31 18.31 4.28 12.94
CA PRO A 31 17.11 5.08 13.16
C PRO A 31 16.18 4.47 14.22
N PRO A 32 15.42 5.30 14.97
CA PRO A 32 14.63 4.84 16.14
C PRO A 32 13.56 3.79 15.83
N HIS A 33 13.15 3.63 14.58
CA HIS A 33 12.18 2.62 14.17
C HIS A 33 12.77 1.21 14.01
N HIS A 34 14.08 1.04 14.06
CA HIS A 34 14.75 -0.26 14.12
C HIS A 34 14.73 -0.81 15.55
N THR A 35 14.60 -2.11 15.70
CA THR A 35 14.61 -2.80 16.99
C THR A 35 15.77 -3.79 17.09
N ALA A 36 16.23 -4.05 18.31
CA ALA A 36 17.40 -4.91 18.56
C ALA A 36 17.20 -6.39 18.10
N ASP A 37 15.96 -6.82 17.92
CA ASP A 37 15.63 -8.13 17.35
C ASP A 37 15.52 -8.11 15.81
N GLY A 38 15.91 -7.01 15.20
CA GLY A 38 15.96 -6.83 13.75
C GLY A 38 14.59 -6.59 13.11
N ARG A 39 13.60 -6.16 13.87
CA ARG A 39 12.26 -5.75 13.39
C ARG A 39 12.16 -4.25 13.27
N PHE A 40 10.95 -3.80 12.92
CA PHE A 40 10.61 -2.38 12.86
C PHE A 40 9.44 -2.05 13.79
N ARG A 41 9.32 -0.77 14.15
CA ARG A 41 8.22 -0.24 14.98
C ARG A 41 7.82 1.16 14.54
N ASN A 42 6.59 1.56 14.83
CA ASN A 42 6.23 2.96 14.78
C ASN A 42 6.97 3.71 15.91
N THR A 43 7.39 4.92 15.64
CA THR A 43 8.04 5.81 16.62
C THR A 43 7.12 6.93 17.09
N ASP A 44 6.02 7.15 16.36
CA ASP A 44 4.94 8.02 16.77
C ASP A 44 4.01 7.31 17.79
N THR A 45 3.18 8.08 18.47
CA THR A 45 2.22 7.54 19.45
C THR A 45 0.88 7.25 18.77
N ILE A 46 0.10 6.35 19.39
CA ILE A 46 -1.29 6.16 18.96
C ILE A 46 -2.07 7.38 19.40
N GLY A 47 -2.53 8.16 18.43
CA GLY A 47 -3.42 9.30 18.71
C GLY A 47 -4.72 8.87 19.38
N PRO A 48 -5.44 9.80 20.02
CA PRO A 48 -6.76 9.51 20.56
C PRO A 48 -7.66 8.97 19.45
N LEU A 49 -8.51 8.00 19.78
CA LEU A 49 -9.60 7.59 18.90
C LEU A 49 -10.49 8.82 18.68
N LEU A 50 -10.23 9.58 17.62
CA LEU A 50 -11.10 10.68 17.20
C LEU A 50 -12.35 10.04 16.56
N LEU A 51 -13.27 9.66 17.41
CA LEU A 51 -14.51 9.01 17.05
C LEU A 51 -15.63 10.04 17.06
N ASP A 52 -16.09 10.37 15.89
CA ASP A 52 -17.53 10.56 15.72
C ASP A 52 -18.15 9.15 15.72
N THR A 53 -18.28 8.56 16.91
CA THR A 53 -18.55 7.13 17.10
C THR A 53 -19.98 6.72 16.82
N MET A 54 -20.95 7.65 16.90
CA MET A 54 -22.36 7.27 16.86
C MET A 54 -22.78 6.70 15.51
N HIS A 55 -22.31 7.27 14.40
CA HIS A 55 -22.59 6.74 13.05
C HIS A 55 -21.83 5.44 12.76
N LEU A 56 -20.64 5.28 13.33
CA LEU A 56 -19.77 4.12 13.10
C LEU A 56 -20.27 2.86 13.81
N GLU A 57 -20.87 3.00 15.02
CA GLU A 57 -21.45 1.87 15.74
C GLU A 57 -22.75 1.36 15.09
N GLU A 58 -23.55 2.25 14.53
CA GLU A 58 -24.79 1.91 13.84
C GLU A 58 -24.51 1.19 12.51
N ALA A 59 -23.50 1.64 11.76
CA ALA A 59 -23.04 0.98 10.53
C ALA A 59 -22.57 -0.45 10.79
N VAL A 60 -21.90 -0.71 11.93
CA VAL A 60 -21.44 -2.06 12.30
C VAL A 60 -22.60 -2.97 12.71
N LYS A 61 -23.64 -2.43 13.35
CA LYS A 61 -24.83 -3.22 13.78
C LYS A 61 -25.67 -3.68 12.58
N ASN A 62 -25.77 -2.85 11.54
CA ASN A 62 -26.56 -3.09 10.33
C ASN A 62 -25.68 -3.58 9.16
N PHE A 63 -24.58 -4.27 9.45
CA PHE A 63 -23.64 -4.74 8.43
C PHE A 63 -24.30 -5.73 7.48
N ASP A 64 -24.57 -5.25 6.26
CA ASP A 64 -24.94 -6.08 5.12
C ASP A 64 -23.70 -6.32 4.26
N ASN A 65 -23.37 -7.58 4.04
CA ASN A 65 -22.18 -8.00 3.30
C ASN A 65 -22.41 -8.03 1.78
N THR A 66 -23.45 -7.37 1.29
CA THR A 66 -23.68 -7.26 -0.16
C THR A 66 -22.62 -6.38 -0.77
N PHE A 67 -21.85 -6.96 -1.67
CA PHE A 67 -20.81 -6.28 -2.44
C PHE A 67 -21.22 -6.26 -3.91
N GLU A 68 -21.70 -5.12 -4.39
CA GLU A 68 -21.99 -4.92 -5.79
C GLU A 68 -20.70 -4.45 -6.51
N PRO A 69 -20.27 -5.16 -7.58
CA PRO A 69 -19.09 -4.74 -8.32
C PRO A 69 -19.26 -3.32 -8.87
N LEU A 70 -18.21 -2.49 -8.72
CA LEU A 70 -18.19 -1.17 -9.36
C LEU A 70 -18.24 -1.31 -10.88
N PRO A 71 -18.95 -0.41 -11.57
CA PRO A 71 -18.89 -0.34 -13.02
C PRO A 71 -17.48 0.01 -13.49
N LEU A 72 -17.03 -0.66 -14.55
CA LEU A 72 -15.72 -0.40 -15.15
C LEU A 72 -15.81 0.77 -16.12
N ILE A 73 -14.98 1.77 -15.91
CA ILE A 73 -14.85 2.91 -16.83
C ILE A 73 -13.85 2.52 -17.93
N ARG A 74 -14.25 2.68 -19.19
CA ARG A 74 -13.45 2.38 -20.38
C ARG A 74 -13.22 3.66 -21.18
N GLY A 75 -12.19 3.63 -22.05
CA GLY A 75 -11.81 4.78 -22.85
C GLY A 75 -10.71 5.61 -22.19
N GLY A 76 -10.31 6.69 -22.87
CA GLY A 76 -9.27 7.59 -22.41
C GLY A 76 -7.84 7.14 -22.71
N GLU A 77 -7.63 5.98 -23.39
CA GLU A 77 -6.32 5.41 -23.68
C GLU A 77 -5.42 6.34 -24.52
N SER A 78 -6.00 7.29 -25.25
CA SER A 78 -5.26 8.34 -25.95
C SER A 78 -4.39 9.19 -25.02
N LEU A 79 -4.80 9.35 -23.75
CA LEU A 79 -4.00 10.06 -22.74
C LEU A 79 -2.71 9.31 -22.36
N TRP A 80 -2.64 7.99 -22.60
CA TRP A 80 -1.43 7.21 -22.34
C TRP A 80 -0.39 7.33 -23.44
N VAL A 81 -0.81 7.71 -24.65
CA VAL A 81 0.08 7.82 -25.82
C VAL A 81 0.82 9.14 -25.81
N ASP A 82 0.18 10.20 -25.35
CA ASP A 82 0.76 11.53 -25.28
C ASP A 82 1.69 11.67 -24.06
N SER A 83 2.99 11.76 -24.29
CA SER A 83 4.00 11.86 -23.24
C SER A 83 4.00 13.21 -22.50
N SER A 84 3.28 14.20 -23.00
CA SER A 84 3.06 15.46 -22.27
C SER A 84 2.02 15.31 -21.15
N LYS A 85 1.13 14.33 -21.27
CA LYS A 85 0.06 14.04 -20.32
C LYS A 85 0.58 13.11 -19.21
N ASN A 86 0.36 13.53 -17.97
CA ASN A 86 0.64 12.68 -16.82
C ASN A 86 -0.70 12.24 -16.24
N THR A 87 -0.88 10.93 -16.07
CA THR A 87 -2.19 10.35 -15.74
C THR A 87 -2.11 9.38 -14.58
N ALA A 88 -3.23 9.22 -13.87
CA ALA A 88 -3.47 8.17 -12.91
C ALA A 88 -4.68 7.33 -13.34
N THR A 89 -4.58 6.01 -13.20
CA THR A 89 -5.67 5.07 -13.49
C THR A 89 -5.84 4.14 -12.32
N TRP A 90 -6.99 4.17 -11.68
CA TRP A 90 -7.26 3.29 -10.55
C TRP A 90 -7.61 1.88 -11.04
N ILE A 91 -6.79 0.89 -10.64
CA ILE A 91 -6.98 -0.53 -10.97
C ILE A 91 -7.84 -1.23 -9.91
N GLY A 92 -7.77 -0.74 -8.66
CA GLY A 92 -8.45 -1.29 -7.49
C GLY A 92 -7.52 -1.39 -6.29
N GLN A 93 -8.07 -1.41 -5.08
CA GLN A 93 -7.33 -1.35 -3.82
C GLN A 93 -6.39 -0.14 -3.82
N SER A 94 -5.12 -0.32 -3.54
CA SER A 94 -4.06 0.71 -3.66
C SER A 94 -3.26 0.58 -4.97
N THR A 95 -3.79 -0.16 -5.96
CA THR A 95 -3.16 -0.34 -7.26
C THR A 95 -3.56 0.78 -8.20
N PHE A 96 -2.61 1.60 -8.58
CA PHE A 96 -2.71 2.59 -9.65
C PHE A 96 -1.70 2.34 -10.74
N TYR A 97 -2.09 2.58 -11.99
CA TYR A 97 -1.14 2.79 -13.07
C TYR A 97 -0.97 4.30 -13.26
N LEU A 98 0.23 4.79 -12.99
CA LEU A 98 0.61 6.18 -13.23
C LEU A 98 1.43 6.24 -14.53
N ARG A 99 1.03 7.10 -15.45
CA ARG A 99 1.83 7.42 -16.62
C ARG A 99 2.48 8.77 -16.41
N LEU A 100 3.79 8.81 -16.20
CA LEU A 100 4.56 10.02 -15.90
C LEU A 100 5.50 10.32 -17.06
N GLY A 101 4.98 11.04 -18.06
CA GLY A 101 5.66 11.18 -19.35
C GLY A 101 5.78 9.82 -20.04
N ASN A 102 7.03 9.35 -20.25
CA ASN A 102 7.30 8.05 -20.87
C ASN A 102 7.49 6.91 -19.86
N ILE A 103 7.27 7.17 -18.56
CA ILE A 103 7.49 6.18 -17.49
C ILE A 103 6.13 5.64 -17.01
N GLY A 104 5.97 4.32 -17.05
CA GLY A 104 4.84 3.62 -16.46
C GLY A 104 5.18 3.15 -15.04
N VAL A 105 4.39 3.57 -14.04
CA VAL A 105 4.56 3.20 -12.64
C VAL A 105 3.33 2.46 -12.14
N LEU A 106 3.49 1.32 -11.47
CA LEU A 106 2.43 0.64 -10.73
C LEU A 106 2.66 0.78 -9.23
N THR A 107 1.61 1.12 -8.49
CA THR A 107 1.62 1.10 -7.02
C THR A 107 0.93 -0.17 -6.53
N ASP A 108 1.50 -0.84 -5.51
CA ASP A 108 0.95 -2.01 -4.80
C ASP A 108 0.11 -2.95 -5.69
N PRO A 109 0.70 -3.56 -6.73
CA PRO A 109 -0.08 -4.24 -7.77
C PRO A 109 -0.70 -5.53 -7.27
N ILE A 110 -2.05 -5.56 -7.26
CA ILE A 110 -2.84 -6.77 -7.04
C ILE A 110 -3.87 -6.96 -8.14
N PHE A 111 -3.65 -7.97 -8.99
CA PHE A 111 -4.58 -8.42 -10.04
C PHE A 111 -5.29 -9.72 -9.67
N SER A 112 -4.86 -10.38 -8.58
CA SER A 112 -5.44 -11.64 -8.10
C SER A 112 -6.88 -11.47 -7.61
N ASN A 113 -7.65 -12.58 -7.71
CA ASN A 113 -9.04 -12.62 -7.23
C ASN A 113 -9.15 -12.70 -5.70
N ARG A 114 -8.03 -12.83 -4.99
CA ARG A 114 -8.00 -12.85 -3.52
C ARG A 114 -6.75 -12.18 -2.99
N ALA A 115 -6.92 -11.43 -1.92
CA ALA A 115 -5.83 -10.92 -1.08
C ALA A 115 -5.41 -12.04 -0.11
N SER A 116 -4.61 -13.00 -0.61
CA SER A 116 -4.32 -14.24 0.14
C SER A 116 -3.10 -14.97 -0.39
N PRO A 117 -2.38 -15.71 0.47
CA PRO A 117 -1.31 -16.62 0.04
C PRO A 117 -1.84 -17.82 -0.80
N VAL A 118 -3.14 -18.13 -0.68
CA VAL A 118 -3.77 -19.26 -1.36
C VAL A 118 -4.92 -18.82 -2.25
N PHE A 119 -5.23 -19.59 -3.29
CA PHE A 119 -6.26 -19.21 -4.28
C PHE A 119 -7.69 -19.50 -3.84
N PHE A 120 -7.88 -20.36 -2.86
CA PHE A 120 -9.20 -20.86 -2.45
C PHE A 120 -9.76 -20.24 -1.16
N ALA A 121 -8.93 -19.54 -0.37
CA ALA A 121 -9.33 -18.93 0.90
C ALA A 121 -8.83 -17.48 1.02
N GLY A 122 -9.38 -16.73 1.98
CA GLY A 122 -9.06 -15.32 2.23
C GLY A 122 -9.96 -14.36 1.47
N PRO A 123 -9.82 -13.04 1.71
CA PRO A 123 -10.70 -12.01 1.15
C PRO A 123 -10.78 -12.10 -0.38
N LYS A 124 -12.01 -12.26 -0.88
CA LYS A 124 -12.27 -12.32 -2.32
C LYS A 124 -12.43 -10.91 -2.88
N ARG A 125 -11.95 -10.71 -4.11
CA ARG A 125 -12.17 -9.48 -4.85
C ARG A 125 -13.67 -9.32 -5.16
N GLY A 126 -14.20 -8.17 -4.83
CA GLY A 126 -15.59 -7.79 -5.12
C GLY A 126 -15.72 -7.13 -6.49
N SER A 127 -14.91 -6.11 -6.78
CA SER A 127 -14.87 -5.46 -8.09
C SER A 127 -13.71 -6.00 -8.93
N PRO A 128 -13.90 -6.33 -10.22
CA PRO A 128 -12.80 -6.75 -11.10
C PRO A 128 -11.76 -5.64 -11.22
N PRO A 129 -10.51 -5.95 -11.64
CA PRO A 129 -9.53 -4.91 -11.90
C PRO A 129 -10.03 -3.90 -12.94
N GLY A 130 -9.89 -2.61 -12.66
CA GLY A 130 -10.28 -1.54 -13.56
C GLY A 130 -9.66 -1.65 -14.95
N ARG A 131 -8.43 -2.11 -15.00
CA ARG A 131 -7.70 -2.51 -16.21
C ARG A 131 -6.99 -3.83 -15.93
N ILE A 132 -6.97 -4.73 -16.89
CA ILE A 132 -6.16 -5.95 -16.79
C ILE A 132 -4.69 -5.64 -17.12
N LEU A 133 -3.76 -6.40 -16.57
CA LEU A 133 -2.32 -6.20 -16.80
C LEU A 133 -1.98 -6.15 -18.30
N ASP A 134 -2.65 -6.96 -19.12
CA ASP A 134 -2.38 -7.05 -20.54
C ASP A 134 -2.82 -5.81 -21.35
N SER A 135 -3.74 -5.02 -20.81
CA SER A 135 -4.20 -3.77 -21.43
C SER A 135 -3.41 -2.54 -21.01
N LEU A 136 -2.49 -2.67 -20.03
CA LEU A 136 -1.66 -1.55 -19.60
C LEU A 136 -0.52 -1.30 -20.58
N PRO A 137 -0.15 -0.03 -20.78
CA PRO A 137 1.12 0.31 -21.43
C PRO A 137 2.31 -0.27 -20.65
N PRO A 138 3.55 -0.14 -21.18
CA PRO A 138 4.74 -0.64 -20.50
C PRO A 138 4.83 -0.17 -19.05
N VAL A 139 5.20 -1.10 -18.16
CA VAL A 139 5.47 -0.85 -16.74
C VAL A 139 6.98 -0.85 -16.55
N ASP A 140 7.51 0.28 -16.14
CA ASP A 140 8.94 0.48 -15.91
C ASP A 140 9.31 0.34 -14.44
N LEU A 141 8.39 0.73 -13.52
CA LEU A 141 8.62 0.80 -12.09
C LEU A 141 7.40 0.27 -11.33
N VAL A 142 7.65 -0.50 -10.28
CA VAL A 142 6.65 -0.92 -9.30
C VAL A 142 7.05 -0.35 -7.94
N LEU A 143 6.13 0.33 -7.28
CA LEU A 143 6.29 0.83 -5.91
C LEU A 143 5.48 -0.03 -4.95
N ILE A 144 6.11 -0.56 -3.92
CA ILE A 144 5.45 -1.34 -2.86
C ILE A 144 5.49 -0.54 -1.57
N SER A 145 4.35 -0.43 -0.90
CA SER A 145 4.23 0.27 0.38
C SER A 145 4.55 -0.63 1.58
N HIS A 146 4.05 -1.86 1.57
CA HIS A 146 4.25 -2.84 2.63
C HIS A 146 3.88 -4.26 2.17
N ASP A 147 4.00 -5.24 3.06
CA ASP A 147 3.94 -6.66 2.69
C ASP A 147 2.57 -7.34 2.92
N HIS A 148 1.48 -6.64 3.26
CA HIS A 148 0.15 -7.25 3.35
C HIS A 148 -0.28 -7.85 2.00
N TYR A 149 -1.14 -8.86 2.02
CA TYR A 149 -1.50 -9.61 0.81
C TYR A 149 -2.31 -8.83 -0.21
N ASP A 150 -2.99 -7.78 0.20
CA ASP A 150 -3.75 -6.87 -0.67
C ASP A 150 -2.90 -5.73 -1.29
N HIS A 151 -1.61 -5.66 -0.93
CA HIS A 151 -0.61 -4.72 -1.47
C HIS A 151 0.55 -5.41 -2.17
N LEU A 152 1.03 -6.52 -1.63
CA LEU A 152 2.12 -7.31 -2.21
C LEU A 152 1.63 -8.69 -2.63
N ASP A 153 1.11 -8.81 -3.84
CA ASP A 153 0.60 -10.05 -4.41
C ASP A 153 1.66 -10.77 -5.24
N LYS A 154 2.14 -11.92 -4.76
CA LYS A 154 3.17 -12.72 -5.43
C LYS A 154 2.83 -13.03 -6.89
N ARG A 155 1.56 -13.32 -7.19
CA ARG A 155 1.14 -13.67 -8.56
C ARG A 155 1.24 -12.47 -9.48
N SER A 156 0.78 -11.32 -9.00
CA SER A 156 0.88 -10.07 -9.76
C SER A 156 2.33 -9.68 -10.00
N ILE A 157 3.19 -9.72 -8.99
CA ILE A 157 4.63 -9.44 -9.12
C ILE A 157 5.27 -10.34 -10.18
N LYS A 158 5.05 -11.66 -10.11
CA LYS A 158 5.60 -12.60 -11.10
C LYS A 158 5.04 -12.38 -12.50
N SER A 159 3.76 -12.04 -12.64
CA SER A 159 3.14 -11.77 -13.94
C SER A 159 3.68 -10.48 -14.55
N ILE A 160 3.87 -9.43 -13.75
CA ILE A 160 4.47 -8.16 -14.16
C ILE A 160 5.91 -8.40 -14.65
N TYR A 161 6.73 -9.10 -13.85
CA TYR A 161 8.11 -9.40 -14.22
C TYR A 161 8.20 -10.24 -15.49
N LYS A 162 7.34 -11.25 -15.62
CA LYS A 162 7.28 -12.07 -16.85
C LYS A 162 6.95 -11.24 -18.10
N LYS A 163 6.03 -10.28 -17.95
CA LYS A 163 5.59 -9.43 -19.09
C LYS A 163 6.59 -8.31 -19.37
N TYR A 164 7.19 -7.74 -18.34
CA TYR A 164 8.12 -6.60 -18.40
C TYR A 164 9.45 -6.96 -17.72
N PRO A 165 10.35 -7.73 -18.38
CA PRO A 165 11.56 -8.26 -17.76
C PRO A 165 12.58 -7.19 -17.31
N GLN A 166 12.38 -5.93 -17.72
CA GLN A 166 13.25 -4.80 -17.33
C GLN A 166 12.64 -3.94 -16.20
N VAL A 167 11.48 -4.34 -15.65
CA VAL A 167 10.81 -3.58 -14.59
C VAL A 167 11.66 -3.53 -13.34
N ILE A 168 11.69 -2.36 -12.70
CA ILE A 168 12.35 -2.17 -11.39
C ILE A 168 11.28 -2.19 -10.29
N PHE A 169 11.61 -2.81 -9.18
CA PHE A 169 10.77 -2.86 -7.97
C PHE A 169 11.41 -2.01 -6.87
N ALA A 170 10.77 -0.91 -6.48
CA ALA A 170 11.15 -0.13 -5.33
C ALA A 170 10.31 -0.56 -4.12
N VAL A 171 10.98 -1.00 -3.07
CA VAL A 171 10.37 -1.72 -1.95
C VAL A 171 10.91 -1.23 -0.60
N PRO A 172 10.15 -1.41 0.49
CA PRO A 172 10.63 -1.17 1.84
C PRO A 172 11.80 -2.07 2.25
N LEU A 173 12.56 -1.62 3.21
CA LEU A 173 13.70 -2.35 3.79
C LEU A 173 13.30 -3.76 4.28
N LYS A 174 14.15 -4.75 3.98
CA LYS A 174 13.98 -6.20 4.19
C LYS A 174 12.87 -6.86 3.36
N MET A 175 12.49 -6.27 2.25
CA MET A 175 11.56 -6.89 1.31
C MET A 175 12.26 -7.51 0.10
N ALA A 176 13.50 -7.11 -0.17
CA ALA A 176 14.28 -7.62 -1.30
C ALA A 176 14.39 -9.16 -1.29
N GLU A 177 14.77 -9.74 -0.14
CA GLU A 177 14.87 -11.19 0.04
C GLU A 177 13.59 -11.93 -0.41
N LEU A 178 12.41 -11.39 -0.06
CA LEU A 178 11.14 -11.99 -0.44
C LEU A 178 10.89 -11.95 -1.95
N LEU A 179 11.29 -10.89 -2.63
CA LEU A 179 11.16 -10.77 -4.08
C LEU A 179 12.18 -11.66 -4.80
N GLU A 180 13.39 -11.77 -4.29
CA GLU A 180 14.44 -12.68 -4.78
C GLU A 180 13.98 -14.14 -4.68
N ASP A 181 13.35 -14.54 -3.58
CA ASP A 181 12.72 -15.87 -3.41
C ASP A 181 11.60 -16.12 -4.44
N TRP A 182 11.02 -15.08 -5.00
CA TRP A 182 10.01 -15.18 -6.06
C TRP A 182 10.63 -15.18 -7.46
N GLY A 183 11.94 -15.01 -7.56
CA GLY A 183 12.70 -15.05 -8.79
C GLY A 183 12.91 -13.68 -9.44
N ILE A 184 12.80 -12.59 -8.68
CA ILE A 184 13.16 -11.25 -9.16
C ILE A 184 14.66 -11.05 -8.89
N PRO A 185 15.47 -10.72 -9.91
CA PRO A 185 16.90 -10.47 -9.71
C PRO A 185 17.17 -9.27 -8.78
N SER A 186 18.16 -9.36 -7.91
CA SER A 186 18.54 -8.28 -6.99
C SER A 186 18.85 -6.96 -7.71
N ALA A 187 19.43 -7.02 -8.91
CA ALA A 187 19.71 -5.85 -9.74
C ALA A 187 18.44 -5.07 -10.18
N GLN A 188 17.25 -5.66 -10.02
CA GLN A 188 15.96 -5.05 -10.34
C GLN A 188 15.18 -4.62 -9.09
N ILE A 189 15.82 -4.64 -7.92
CA ILE A 189 15.20 -4.28 -6.65
C ILE A 189 15.93 -3.07 -6.07
N ILE A 190 15.17 -2.02 -5.77
CA ILE A 190 15.60 -0.85 -5.02
C ILE A 190 14.97 -0.94 -3.63
N GLU A 191 15.73 -1.28 -2.63
CA GLU A 191 15.27 -1.38 -1.24
C GLU A 191 15.59 -0.11 -0.48
N LYS A 192 14.62 0.44 0.29
CA LYS A 192 14.77 1.73 0.98
C LYS A 192 14.25 1.69 2.41
N ASP A 193 15.00 2.39 3.28
CA ASP A 193 14.57 2.77 4.62
C ASP A 193 13.79 4.10 4.59
N TRP A 194 13.12 4.46 5.71
CA TRP A 194 12.45 5.76 5.81
C TRP A 194 13.41 6.92 5.56
N TRP A 195 12.96 7.88 4.76
CA TRP A 195 13.69 9.06 4.33
C TRP A 195 14.84 8.80 3.36
N GLU A 196 15.08 7.55 2.99
CA GLU A 196 16.05 7.26 1.96
C GLU A 196 15.52 7.55 0.56
N GLU A 197 16.42 8.00 -0.29
CA GLU A 197 16.15 8.41 -1.65
C GLU A 197 16.70 7.39 -2.66
N ALA A 198 16.05 7.33 -3.80
CA ALA A 198 16.51 6.63 -4.99
C ALA A 198 16.17 7.43 -6.25
N TYR A 199 16.88 7.15 -7.32
CA TYR A 199 16.61 7.74 -8.62
C TYR A 199 16.29 6.64 -9.62
N PHE A 200 15.22 6.84 -10.37
CA PHE A 200 14.84 5.96 -11.48
C PHE A 200 14.51 6.83 -12.70
N LYS A 201 15.37 6.78 -13.74
CA LYS A 201 15.29 7.71 -14.88
C LYS A 201 15.27 9.17 -14.36
N ASP A 202 14.24 9.94 -14.70
CA ASP A 202 14.03 11.32 -14.25
C ASP A 202 13.09 11.45 -13.03
N LEU A 203 12.81 10.34 -12.36
CA LEU A 203 12.05 10.31 -11.11
C LEU A 203 13.00 10.26 -9.92
N LYS A 204 12.76 11.10 -8.93
CA LYS A 204 13.31 10.98 -7.59
C LYS A 204 12.26 10.34 -6.69
N LEU A 205 12.64 9.28 -6.02
CA LEU A 205 11.78 8.50 -5.12
C LEU A 205 12.28 8.70 -3.69
N THR A 206 11.40 9.02 -2.76
CA THR A 206 11.73 9.04 -1.33
C THR A 206 10.74 8.12 -0.60
N PHE A 207 11.26 7.13 0.14
CA PHE A 207 10.42 6.30 0.98
C PHE A 207 10.13 7.03 2.29
N VAL A 208 8.84 7.19 2.64
CA VAL A 208 8.41 8.02 3.77
C VAL A 208 7.66 7.20 4.81
N PRO A 209 7.74 7.56 6.12
CA PRO A 209 7.07 6.82 7.18
C PRO A 209 5.55 6.83 7.04
N ALA A 210 4.95 5.79 7.60
CA ALA A 210 3.50 5.65 7.79
C ALA A 210 3.24 5.02 9.16
N HIS A 211 2.17 5.43 9.83
CA HIS A 211 1.70 4.70 11.01
C HIS A 211 0.93 3.47 10.54
N HIS A 212 1.59 2.33 10.51
CA HIS A 212 1.02 1.05 10.07
C HIS A 212 1.82 -0.12 10.65
N LYS A 213 1.78 -1.27 10.01
CA LYS A 213 2.57 -2.47 10.33
C LYS A 213 2.77 -3.33 9.10
N ALA A 214 3.69 -4.29 9.20
CA ALA A 214 3.91 -5.33 8.20
C ALA A 214 3.58 -6.70 8.78
N GLN A 215 2.88 -7.54 8.01
CA GLN A 215 2.55 -8.91 8.40
C GLN A 215 2.05 -9.72 7.20
N ARG A 216 2.73 -10.83 6.87
CA ARG A 216 2.29 -11.68 5.75
C ARG A 216 1.44 -12.87 6.13
N PHE A 217 1.32 -13.22 7.40
CA PHE A 217 0.50 -14.36 7.84
C PHE A 217 -0.07 -14.11 9.23
N ILE A 218 -1.34 -14.49 9.46
CA ILE A 218 -2.05 -14.22 10.73
C ILE A 218 -1.33 -14.86 11.92
N PHE A 219 -0.71 -16.02 11.70
CA PHE A 219 0.11 -16.72 12.70
C PHE A 219 1.60 -16.46 12.56
N ASP A 220 1.98 -15.45 11.74
CA ASP A 220 3.38 -15.15 11.49
C ASP A 220 4.00 -14.49 12.72
N ARG A 221 4.90 -15.23 13.38
CA ARG A 221 5.79 -14.68 14.42
C ARG A 221 6.73 -13.61 13.85
N ASN A 222 6.68 -13.39 12.54
CA ASN A 222 7.50 -12.45 11.79
C ASN A 222 6.83 -11.09 11.57
N GLN A 223 5.80 -10.72 12.35
CA GLN A 223 5.22 -9.39 12.31
C GLN A 223 6.33 -8.32 12.40
N ASN A 224 6.22 -7.30 11.55
CA ASN A 224 7.16 -6.18 11.49
C ASN A 224 8.62 -6.54 11.16
N LYS A 225 8.89 -7.68 10.54
CA LYS A 225 10.22 -8.01 10.02
C LYS A 225 10.61 -7.20 8.79
N ARG A 226 9.63 -6.73 8.01
CA ARG A 226 9.81 -5.84 6.88
C ARG A 226 9.26 -4.48 7.21
N LEU A 227 9.87 -3.46 6.65
CA LEU A 227 9.41 -2.09 6.87
C LEU A 227 8.12 -1.81 6.08
N TRP A 228 7.45 -0.73 6.39
CA TRP A 228 6.26 -0.22 5.71
C TRP A 228 6.34 1.30 5.59
N GLY A 229 5.59 1.88 4.66
CA GLY A 229 5.58 3.32 4.44
C GLY A 229 4.85 3.71 3.17
N GLY A 230 5.05 4.95 2.76
CA GLY A 230 4.57 5.50 1.49
C GLY A 230 5.73 5.93 0.60
N TRP A 231 5.41 6.45 -0.57
CA TRP A 231 6.38 6.96 -1.51
C TRP A 231 6.07 8.40 -1.91
N ILE A 232 7.06 9.27 -1.85
CA ILE A 232 7.06 10.53 -2.58
C ILE A 232 7.77 10.30 -3.91
N ILE A 233 7.09 10.65 -5.00
CA ILE A 233 7.61 10.58 -6.36
C ILE A 233 7.75 12.03 -6.84
N GLN A 234 8.96 12.47 -7.13
CA GLN A 234 9.21 13.79 -7.68
C GLN A 234 9.66 13.70 -9.15
N LYS A 235 9.06 14.50 -10.00
CA LYS A 235 9.42 14.65 -11.42
C LYS A 235 9.49 16.13 -11.74
N LYS A 236 10.71 16.64 -11.96
CA LYS A 236 10.94 18.10 -12.05
C LYS A 236 10.36 18.78 -10.80
N GLU A 237 9.51 19.78 -10.99
CA GLU A 237 8.88 20.57 -9.92
C GLU A 237 7.56 19.94 -9.39
N ARG A 238 7.16 18.80 -9.92
CA ARG A 238 5.92 18.13 -9.55
C ARG A 238 6.17 16.99 -8.56
N SER A 239 5.25 16.80 -7.65
CA SER A 239 5.32 15.75 -6.63
C SER A 239 4.03 14.96 -6.49
N ILE A 240 4.19 13.67 -6.22
CA ILE A 240 3.11 12.74 -5.92
C ILE A 240 3.39 12.10 -4.57
N TRP A 241 2.37 12.00 -3.73
CA TRP A 241 2.41 11.15 -2.54
C TRP A 241 1.52 9.92 -2.73
N PHE A 242 2.14 8.76 -2.79
CA PHE A 242 1.46 7.48 -2.64
C PHE A 242 1.55 7.06 -1.17
N ALA A 243 0.45 7.18 -0.44
CA ALA A 243 0.46 7.00 1.00
C ALA A 243 0.65 5.54 1.44
N GLY A 244 0.24 4.55 0.62
CA GLY A 244 0.07 3.17 1.10
C GLY A 244 -1.05 3.07 2.12
N ASP A 245 -0.97 2.08 3.03
CA ASP A 245 -1.87 2.01 4.17
C ASP A 245 -1.31 2.82 5.33
N ILE A 246 -2.18 3.63 5.91
CA ILE A 246 -1.83 4.59 6.95
C ILE A 246 -2.92 4.70 8.00
N ALA A 247 -2.54 4.87 9.26
CA ALA A 247 -3.38 5.40 10.32
C ALA A 247 -2.87 6.79 10.72
N MET A 248 -3.68 7.59 11.38
CA MET A 248 -3.29 8.96 11.74
C MET A 248 -2.13 8.98 12.76
N GLY A 249 -2.05 7.99 13.69
CA GLY A 249 -1.12 8.08 14.82
C GLY A 249 -1.35 9.37 15.61
N ASP A 250 -0.28 10.03 16.01
CA ASP A 250 -0.32 11.39 16.58
C ASP A 250 -0.15 12.49 15.51
N GLY A 251 -0.05 12.08 14.24
CA GLY A 251 0.11 12.95 13.09
C GLY A 251 1.54 13.47 12.86
N SER A 252 2.52 13.08 13.68
CA SER A 252 3.90 13.58 13.58
C SER A 252 4.56 13.21 12.25
N TYR A 253 4.39 11.98 11.77
CA TYR A 253 4.93 11.56 10.48
C TYR A 253 4.41 12.42 9.32
N TYR A 254 3.11 12.70 9.30
CA TYR A 254 2.51 13.47 8.20
C TYR A 254 2.84 14.96 8.28
N LYS A 255 3.02 15.50 9.49
CA LYS A 255 3.54 16.87 9.67
C LYS A 255 4.98 16.96 9.15
N GLU A 256 5.80 15.94 9.40
CA GLU A 256 7.17 15.90 8.90
C GLU A 256 7.19 15.75 7.37
N ILE A 257 6.37 14.85 6.78
CA ILE A 257 6.23 14.73 5.32
C ILE A 257 5.79 16.09 4.73
N ALA A 258 4.78 16.73 5.30
CA ALA A 258 4.30 18.02 4.83
C ALA A 258 5.37 19.12 4.95
N SER A 259 6.17 19.13 6.02
CA SER A 259 7.24 20.12 6.19
C SER A 259 8.35 20.01 5.13
N ARG A 260 8.57 18.78 4.60
CA ARG A 260 9.61 18.51 3.60
C ARG A 260 9.13 18.64 2.16
N PHE A 261 7.83 18.33 1.89
CA PHE A 261 7.35 18.15 0.52
C PHE A 261 6.10 18.96 0.16
N ALA A 262 5.36 19.53 1.12
CA ALA A 262 4.18 20.33 0.78
C ALA A 262 4.57 21.70 0.17
N PRO A 263 3.81 22.21 -0.80
CA PRO A 263 2.60 21.64 -1.37
C PRO A 263 2.88 20.43 -2.28
N ILE A 264 2.02 19.41 -2.23
CA ILE A 264 2.10 18.22 -3.08
C ILE A 264 1.08 18.37 -4.22
N ASP A 265 1.49 18.09 -5.46
CA ASP A 265 0.60 18.25 -6.60
C ASP A 265 -0.49 17.18 -6.63
N PHE A 266 -0.16 15.93 -6.30
CA PHE A 266 -1.08 14.82 -6.40
C PHE A 266 -0.90 13.82 -5.25
N CYS A 267 -2.01 13.42 -4.58
CA CYS A 267 -1.98 12.43 -3.51
C CYS A 267 -2.89 11.25 -3.80
N LEU A 268 -2.43 10.06 -3.46
CA LEU A 268 -3.20 8.81 -3.41
C LEU A 268 -3.40 8.44 -1.94
N ILE A 269 -4.63 8.63 -1.41
CA ILE A 269 -4.91 8.54 0.02
C ILE A 269 -5.98 7.46 0.28
N PRO A 270 -5.74 6.50 1.20
CA PRO A 270 -6.71 5.48 1.53
C PRO A 270 -7.91 6.06 2.28
N ILE A 271 -9.10 5.50 2.04
CA ILE A 271 -10.34 5.89 2.72
C ILE A 271 -11.13 4.72 3.31
N GLY A 272 -10.74 3.48 3.03
CA GLY A 272 -11.44 2.27 3.47
C GLY A 272 -10.79 1.54 4.64
N SER A 273 -11.43 0.46 5.08
CA SER A 273 -10.96 -0.43 6.15
C SER A 273 -10.90 0.20 7.54
N TYR A 274 -11.70 1.23 7.81
CA TYR A 274 -11.70 1.97 9.07
C TYR A 274 -12.76 1.48 10.09
N LEU A 275 -13.69 0.59 9.69
CA LEU A 275 -14.74 0.04 10.57
C LEU A 275 -14.47 -1.42 11.00
N PRO A 276 -14.73 -1.81 12.25
CA PRO A 276 -15.19 -0.96 13.37
C PRO A 276 -14.13 0.04 13.80
N ALA A 277 -14.54 1.07 14.50
CA ALA A 277 -13.72 2.23 14.87
C ALA A 277 -12.31 1.92 15.42
N ARG A 278 -12.11 0.77 16.10
CA ARG A 278 -10.77 0.34 16.57
C ARG A 278 -9.75 0.19 15.42
N LEU A 279 -10.23 0.00 14.18
CA LEU A 279 -9.37 -0.11 13.01
C LEU A 279 -8.78 1.23 12.57
N THR A 280 -9.30 2.36 13.07
CA THR A 280 -8.66 3.67 12.84
C THR A 280 -7.27 3.79 13.46
N ARG A 281 -6.87 2.81 14.29
CA ARG A 281 -5.49 2.64 14.75
C ARG A 281 -4.56 2.04 13.67
N MET A 282 -5.11 1.60 12.55
CA MET A 282 -4.37 0.98 11.44
C MET A 282 -4.71 1.61 10.08
N HIS A 283 -5.90 2.19 9.96
CA HIS A 283 -6.39 2.80 8.73
C HIS A 283 -7.03 4.15 9.05
N VAL A 284 -6.72 5.18 8.28
CA VAL A 284 -7.39 6.47 8.40
C VAL A 284 -8.86 6.36 8.02
N SER A 285 -9.71 7.08 8.74
CA SER A 285 -11.08 7.31 8.31
C SER A 285 -11.12 8.29 7.12
N PRO A 286 -12.21 8.34 6.34
CA PRO A 286 -12.36 9.31 5.26
C PRO A 286 -12.19 10.77 5.71
N ARG A 287 -12.62 11.10 6.94
CA ARG A 287 -12.38 12.42 7.55
C ARG A 287 -10.90 12.69 7.78
N GLN A 288 -10.17 11.71 8.32
CA GLN A 288 -8.72 11.83 8.52
C GLN A 288 -7.98 11.91 7.18
N ALA A 289 -8.43 11.18 6.15
CA ALA A 289 -7.90 11.30 4.79
C ALA A 289 -8.08 12.73 4.23
N ALA A 290 -9.25 13.34 4.45
CA ALA A 290 -9.52 14.73 4.07
C ALA A 290 -8.61 15.73 4.84
N GLN A 291 -8.36 15.48 6.12
CA GLN A 291 -7.41 16.28 6.91
C GLN A 291 -5.97 16.16 6.38
N LEU A 292 -5.56 14.96 5.95
CA LEU A 292 -4.24 14.74 5.33
C LEU A 292 -4.12 15.46 3.98
N HIS A 293 -5.17 15.45 3.15
CA HIS A 293 -5.22 16.25 1.93
C HIS A 293 -4.90 17.73 2.20
N LEU A 294 -5.55 18.31 3.22
CA LEU A 294 -5.30 19.70 3.62
C LEU A 294 -3.90 19.90 4.20
N LEU A 295 -3.43 18.98 5.04
CA LEU A 295 -2.10 19.06 5.65
C LEU A 295 -0.99 19.03 4.60
N MET A 296 -1.12 18.18 3.57
CA MET A 296 -0.17 18.12 2.46
C MET A 296 -0.32 19.31 1.50
N LYS A 297 -1.31 20.20 1.72
CA LYS A 297 -1.67 21.25 0.76
C LYS A 297 -1.79 20.68 -0.66
N SER A 298 -2.43 19.50 -0.75
CA SER A 298 -2.54 18.79 -2.02
C SER A 298 -3.40 19.55 -2.99
N LYS A 299 -2.90 19.73 -4.22
CA LYS A 299 -3.70 20.37 -5.28
C LYS A 299 -4.83 19.44 -5.72
N PHE A 300 -4.54 18.12 -5.78
CA PHE A 300 -5.49 17.11 -6.21
C PHE A 300 -5.22 15.78 -5.49
N SER A 301 -6.24 15.11 -5.02
CA SER A 301 -6.14 13.77 -4.43
C SER A 301 -7.14 12.81 -5.04
N ILE A 302 -6.77 11.53 -5.09
CA ILE A 302 -7.69 10.43 -5.42
C ILE A 302 -7.76 9.47 -4.23
N ALA A 303 -8.99 9.08 -3.91
CA ALA A 303 -9.30 8.09 -2.89
C ALA A 303 -8.93 6.67 -3.34
N MET A 304 -8.32 5.88 -2.47
CA MET A 304 -7.97 4.49 -2.72
C MET A 304 -8.37 3.57 -1.55
N HIS A 305 -8.08 2.27 -1.67
CA HIS A 305 -8.26 1.26 -0.62
C HIS A 305 -9.72 1.05 -0.19
N TRP A 306 -10.63 1.05 -1.14
CA TRP A 306 -12.06 0.79 -0.94
C TRP A 306 -12.64 -0.04 -2.10
N ALA A 307 -13.86 -0.57 -1.97
CA ALA A 307 -14.63 -1.26 -3.01
C ALA A 307 -13.89 -2.38 -3.80
N THR A 308 -12.75 -2.86 -3.34
CA THR A 308 -11.99 -3.91 -4.04
C THR A 308 -12.05 -5.24 -3.31
N PHE A 309 -11.72 -5.25 -2.03
CA PHE A 309 -11.80 -6.42 -1.17
C PHE A 309 -12.63 -6.10 0.07
N ASN A 310 -13.44 -7.06 0.51
CA ASN A 310 -14.14 -6.93 1.78
C ASN A 310 -13.18 -7.38 2.91
N LEU A 311 -12.45 -6.44 3.46
CA LEU A 311 -11.44 -6.68 4.49
C LEU A 311 -11.98 -6.44 5.90
N THR A 312 -12.98 -5.57 6.02
CA THR A 312 -13.47 -5.03 7.31
C THR A 312 -14.99 -4.94 7.33
N LYS A 313 -15.55 -4.07 8.16
CA LYS A 313 -16.99 -3.92 8.37
C LYS A 313 -17.58 -2.68 7.71
N ASP A 314 -16.78 -1.88 6.99
CA ASP A 314 -17.32 -0.82 6.16
C ASP A 314 -18.05 -1.42 4.96
N ARG A 315 -19.28 -0.95 4.74
CA ARG A 315 -20.02 -1.27 3.52
C ARG A 315 -19.36 -0.57 2.34
N MET A 316 -19.59 -1.09 1.16
CA MET A 316 -18.92 -0.62 -0.05
C MET A 316 -18.97 0.89 -0.26
N TRP A 317 -20.12 1.53 0.04
CA TRP A 317 -20.35 2.95 -0.18
C TRP A 317 -20.14 3.83 1.06
N ASP A 318 -19.84 3.24 2.23
CA ASP A 318 -19.54 4.02 3.44
C ASP A 318 -18.31 4.93 3.24
N PRO A 319 -17.15 4.43 2.72
CA PRO A 319 -15.97 5.27 2.55
C PRO A 319 -16.18 6.50 1.64
N PRO A 320 -16.77 6.38 0.43
CA PRO A 320 -17.03 7.55 -0.40
C PRO A 320 -18.09 8.48 0.18
N ASN A 321 -19.12 7.98 0.85
CA ASN A 321 -20.14 8.80 1.48
C ASN A 321 -19.58 9.61 2.65
N ASP A 322 -18.75 8.98 3.48
CA ASP A 322 -18.08 9.65 4.59
C ASP A 322 -17.02 10.65 4.10
N LEU A 323 -16.33 10.36 2.98
CA LEU A 323 -15.45 11.33 2.34
C LEU A 323 -16.24 12.55 1.82
N ASN A 324 -17.40 12.34 1.20
CA ASN A 324 -18.26 13.44 0.74
C ASN A 324 -18.67 14.34 1.91
N ARG A 325 -19.07 13.76 3.04
CA ARG A 325 -19.42 14.49 4.25
C ARG A 325 -18.21 15.27 4.77
N ALA A 326 -17.05 14.62 4.88
CA ALA A 326 -15.82 15.25 5.36
C ALA A 326 -15.37 16.40 4.46
N ARG A 327 -15.47 16.26 3.13
CA ARG A 327 -15.18 17.35 2.19
C ARG A 327 -16.08 18.56 2.40
N TYR A 328 -17.40 18.32 2.54
CA TYR A 328 -18.35 19.39 2.82
C TYR A 328 -18.02 20.14 4.12
N GLU A 329 -17.77 19.41 5.21
CA GLU A 329 -17.43 19.99 6.52
C GLU A 329 -16.10 20.75 6.53
N LEU A 330 -15.13 20.30 5.75
CA LEU A 330 -13.79 20.89 5.65
C LEU A 330 -13.64 21.85 4.46
N SER A 331 -14.73 22.13 3.75
CA SER A 331 -14.74 23.04 2.58
C SER A 331 -13.75 22.63 1.49
N ILE A 332 -13.61 21.32 1.24
CA ILE A 332 -12.76 20.77 0.16
C ILE A 332 -13.64 20.57 -1.09
N PRO A 333 -13.35 21.22 -2.23
CA PRO A 333 -14.07 21.03 -3.48
C PRO A 333 -14.01 19.56 -3.93
N GLU A 334 -15.08 19.10 -4.60
CA GLU A 334 -15.16 17.72 -5.06
C GLU A 334 -14.05 17.33 -6.03
N ASP A 335 -13.68 18.24 -6.91
CA ASP A 335 -12.62 18.07 -7.89
C ASP A 335 -11.20 18.11 -7.27
N HIS A 336 -11.06 18.58 -6.02
CA HIS A 336 -9.77 18.57 -5.32
C HIS A 336 -9.48 17.24 -4.60
N PHE A 337 -10.52 16.51 -4.15
CA PHE A 337 -10.34 15.18 -3.59
C PHE A 337 -11.42 14.23 -4.12
N ARG A 338 -11.10 13.50 -5.17
CA ARG A 338 -12.06 12.69 -5.92
C ARG A 338 -12.13 11.24 -5.48
N VAL A 339 -13.33 10.69 -5.63
CA VAL A 339 -13.56 9.25 -5.71
C VAL A 339 -13.60 8.90 -7.20
N SER A 340 -12.55 8.26 -7.71
CA SER A 340 -12.46 7.92 -9.13
C SER A 340 -13.24 6.65 -9.47
N GLY A 341 -13.69 6.53 -10.71
CA GLY A 341 -14.24 5.29 -11.25
C GLY A 341 -13.18 4.22 -11.47
N MET A 342 -13.59 2.94 -11.36
CA MET A 342 -12.70 1.80 -11.56
C MET A 342 -12.24 1.73 -13.04
N GLY A 343 -10.93 1.92 -13.27
CA GLY A 343 -10.34 1.95 -14.62
C GLY A 343 -10.41 3.30 -15.33
N GLU A 344 -10.93 4.36 -14.69
CA GLU A 344 -10.92 5.72 -15.21
C GLU A 344 -9.48 6.22 -15.38
N ILE A 345 -9.18 6.83 -16.53
CA ILE A 345 -7.89 7.47 -16.81
C ILE A 345 -8.03 8.96 -16.51
N ILE A 346 -7.38 9.43 -15.49
CA ILE A 346 -7.48 10.80 -14.99
C ILE A 346 -6.19 11.55 -15.34
N LEU A 347 -6.31 12.71 -15.99
CA LEU A 347 -5.19 13.61 -16.19
C LEU A 347 -4.84 14.27 -14.85
N ILE A 348 -3.59 14.09 -14.39
CA ILE A 348 -3.09 14.73 -13.16
C ILE A 348 -2.40 16.05 -13.44
N TRP A 349 -1.62 16.15 -14.51
CA TRP A 349 -1.10 17.41 -15.07
C TRP A 349 -0.65 17.24 -16.51
N ASP A 350 -0.55 18.37 -17.19
CA ASP A 350 -0.05 18.46 -18.55
C ASP A 350 1.23 19.30 -18.56
N ASN A 351 2.32 18.74 -19.09
CA ASN A 351 3.60 19.45 -19.17
C ASN A 351 3.59 20.64 -20.14
N ASN A 352 2.60 20.72 -21.04
CA ASN A 352 2.44 21.81 -22.00
C ASN A 352 1.62 22.99 -21.44
N LEU A 353 0.96 22.80 -20.29
CA LEU A 353 0.19 23.86 -19.64
C LEU A 353 1.02 24.42 -18.49
N SER A 354 1.27 25.73 -18.50
CA SER A 354 1.74 26.43 -17.31
C SER A 354 0.59 26.47 -16.30
N ASP A 355 0.89 26.28 -15.02
CA ASP A 355 -0.07 26.59 -13.95
C ASP A 355 -0.32 28.12 -14.02
N ASN A 356 -1.48 28.53 -14.57
CA ASN A 356 -1.97 29.91 -14.51
C ASN A 356 -2.53 30.21 -13.13
#